data_77b91782c3bdfc06086d622efb086472
#
_entry.id   77b91782c3bdfc06086d622efb086472
#
_cell.length_a   1.000
_cell.length_b   1.000
_cell.length_c   1.000
_cell.angle_alpha   90.00
_cell.angle_beta   90.00
_cell.angle_gamma   90.00
#
_symmetry.space_group_name_H-M   'P 1'
#
loop_
_entity.id
_entity.type
_entity.pdbx_description
1 polymer ?
#
loop_
_entity_poly.entity_id
_entity_poly.type
_entity_poly.pdbx_seq_one_letter_code
_entity_poly.pdbx_strand_id
1 'polypeptide(L)'
;PESRWAWFKSRFEVNGTIAVIAGVLVYGAVHLIGLSANHEMATLFLCVIGSVAFMSIVTALTTWQRKIGAFLSLILLLLQLASSAGTYPLALTNGFFQAIHPFLPMSYTVSGLRQTISMTGEIGNQVAFLLMTIVLFVGLGMWFYNPKKYEED
;
A
#
# COMPACT_ATOMS: atom_id res chain seq x y z
N PRO A 1 13.92 -27.40 6.44
CA PRO A 1 14.27 -26.07 6.91
C PRO A 1 14.70 -25.16 5.80
N GLU A 2 13.75 -24.43 5.32
CA GLU A 2 14.04 -23.44 4.31
C GLU A 2 14.60 -22.19 4.99
N SER A 3 15.38 -21.42 4.23
CA SER A 3 15.92 -20.17 4.71
C SER A 3 14.79 -19.17 4.98
N ARG A 4 15.08 -18.22 5.84
CA ARG A 4 14.17 -17.09 6.12
C ARG A 4 13.73 -16.41 4.81
N TRP A 5 14.68 -16.23 3.91
CA TRP A 5 14.42 -15.62 2.61
C TRP A 5 13.42 -16.43 1.79
N ALA A 6 13.62 -17.75 1.69
CA ALA A 6 12.75 -18.60 0.87
C ALA A 6 11.32 -18.60 1.38
N TRP A 7 11.14 -18.69 2.71
CA TRP A 7 9.81 -18.64 3.32
C TRP A 7 9.10 -17.31 3.05
N PHE A 8 9.82 -16.21 3.32
CA PHE A 8 9.25 -14.87 3.15
C PHE A 8 8.94 -14.60 1.68
N LYS A 9 9.84 -15.00 0.78
CA LYS A 9 9.65 -14.82 -0.66
C LYS A 9 8.38 -15.52 -1.14
N SER A 10 8.18 -16.77 -0.72
CA SER A 10 7.00 -17.53 -1.05
C SER A 10 5.72 -16.83 -0.61
N ARG A 11 5.69 -16.37 0.63
CA ARG A 11 4.55 -15.66 1.21
C ARG A 11 4.33 -14.32 0.51
N PHE A 12 5.40 -13.60 0.23
CA PHE A 12 5.31 -12.31 -0.46
C PHE A 12 4.81 -12.48 -1.89
N GLU A 13 5.21 -13.54 -2.59
CA GLU A 13 4.72 -13.81 -3.95
C GLU A 13 3.21 -14.04 -3.97
N VAL A 14 2.68 -14.82 -3.03
CA VAL A 14 1.23 -15.04 -2.93
C VAL A 14 0.50 -13.74 -2.62
N ASN A 15 0.95 -13.02 -1.60
CA ASN A 15 0.32 -11.76 -1.21
C ASN A 15 0.47 -10.70 -2.30
N GLY A 16 1.61 -10.68 -2.98
CA GLY A 16 1.86 -9.75 -4.08
C GLY A 16 0.95 -10.01 -5.27
N THR A 17 0.72 -11.27 -5.60
CA THR A 17 -0.21 -11.66 -6.67
C THR A 17 -1.62 -11.17 -6.33
N ILE A 18 -2.06 -11.38 -5.09
CA ILE A 18 -3.37 -10.91 -4.64
C ILE A 18 -3.45 -9.39 -4.73
N ALA A 19 -2.40 -8.68 -4.31
CA ALA A 19 -2.37 -7.22 -4.34
C ALA A 19 -2.41 -6.66 -5.77
N VAL A 20 -1.68 -7.29 -6.70
CA VAL A 20 -1.70 -6.88 -8.11
C VAL A 20 -3.10 -7.09 -8.70
N ILE A 21 -3.71 -8.25 -8.44
CA ILE A 21 -5.06 -8.53 -8.91
C ILE A 21 -6.05 -7.52 -8.32
N ALA A 22 -5.94 -7.20 -7.04
CA ALA A 22 -6.79 -6.22 -6.38
C ALA A 22 -6.66 -4.83 -7.03
N GLY A 23 -5.43 -4.40 -7.31
CA GLY A 23 -5.19 -3.12 -7.97
C GLY A 23 -5.80 -3.05 -9.37
N VAL A 24 -5.66 -4.13 -10.14
CA VAL A 24 -6.25 -4.23 -11.48
C VAL A 24 -7.78 -4.22 -11.40
N LEU A 25 -8.36 -4.93 -10.43
CA LEU A 25 -9.81 -4.96 -10.24
C LEU A 25 -10.37 -3.59 -9.86
N VAL A 26 -9.69 -2.85 -9.01
CA VAL A 26 -10.09 -1.48 -8.65
C VAL A 26 -10.08 -0.59 -9.90
N TYR A 27 -9.02 -0.66 -10.69
CA TYR A 27 -8.91 0.08 -11.94
C TYR A 27 -10.08 -0.26 -12.88
N GLY A 28 -10.37 -1.55 -13.07
CA GLY A 28 -11.46 -1.99 -13.90
C GLY A 28 -12.82 -1.55 -13.39
N ALA A 29 -13.02 -1.63 -12.07
CA ALA A 29 -14.28 -1.26 -11.44
C ALA A 29 -14.61 0.22 -11.63
N VAL A 30 -13.62 1.11 -11.45
CA VAL A 30 -13.85 2.55 -11.62
C VAL A 30 -14.12 2.91 -13.09
N HIS A 31 -13.54 2.16 -14.02
CA HIS A 31 -13.84 2.35 -15.45
C HIS A 31 -15.26 1.91 -15.80
N LEU A 32 -15.75 0.85 -15.18
CA LEU A 32 -17.13 0.39 -15.37
C LEU A 32 -18.15 1.41 -14.86
N ILE A 33 -17.78 2.18 -13.84
CA ILE A 33 -18.64 3.24 -13.30
C ILE A 33 -18.64 4.47 -14.21
N GLY A 34 -17.71 4.55 -15.17
CA GLY A 34 -17.66 5.64 -16.14
C GLY A 34 -16.49 6.60 -15.97
N LEU A 35 -15.55 6.30 -15.08
CA LEU A 35 -14.35 7.12 -14.92
C LEU A 35 -13.46 6.98 -16.15
N SER A 36 -13.00 8.11 -16.70
CA SER A 36 -11.95 8.13 -17.71
C SER A 36 -10.79 8.98 -17.20
N ALA A 37 -9.57 8.47 -17.35
CA ALA A 37 -8.37 9.16 -16.87
C ALA A 37 -7.61 9.76 -18.03
N ASN A 38 -6.94 10.90 -17.77
CA ASN A 38 -6.08 11.53 -18.79
C ASN A 38 -4.87 10.66 -19.13
N HIS A 39 -4.39 9.88 -18.14
CA HIS A 39 -3.22 9.01 -18.29
C HIS A 39 -3.57 7.61 -17.78
N GLU A 40 -4.14 6.80 -18.69
CA GLU A 40 -4.71 5.48 -18.33
C GLU A 40 -3.66 4.50 -17.81
N MET A 41 -2.53 4.37 -18.49
CA MET A 41 -1.50 3.42 -18.08
C MET A 41 -0.87 3.80 -16.75
N ALA A 42 -0.66 5.10 -16.52
CA ALA A 42 -0.13 5.58 -15.25
C ALA A 42 -1.14 5.37 -14.11
N THR A 43 -2.43 5.52 -14.39
CA THR A 43 -3.49 5.26 -13.42
C THR A 43 -3.52 3.78 -13.01
N LEU A 44 -3.44 2.87 -13.99
CA LEU A 44 -3.36 1.44 -13.71
C LEU A 44 -2.12 1.12 -12.87
N PHE A 45 -0.97 1.67 -13.24
CA PHE A 45 0.29 1.46 -12.52
C PHE A 45 0.18 1.92 -11.07
N LEU A 46 -0.41 3.08 -10.81
CA LEU A 46 -0.59 3.59 -9.46
C LEU A 46 -1.54 2.74 -8.61
N CYS A 47 -2.61 2.24 -9.21
CA CYS A 47 -3.52 1.33 -8.50
C CYS A 47 -2.79 0.07 -8.06
N VAL A 48 -1.97 -0.49 -8.95
CA VAL A 48 -1.22 -1.71 -8.66
C VAL A 48 -0.13 -1.44 -7.62
N ILE A 49 0.70 -0.41 -7.83
CA ILE A 49 1.83 -0.14 -6.92
C ILE A 49 1.36 0.31 -5.53
N GLY A 50 0.26 1.06 -5.45
CA GLY A 50 -0.33 1.44 -4.17
C GLY A 50 -0.84 0.23 -3.40
N SER A 51 -1.48 -0.70 -4.09
CA SER A 51 -1.95 -1.95 -3.50
C SER A 51 -0.79 -2.80 -3.00
N VAL A 52 0.29 -2.92 -3.78
CA VAL A 52 1.49 -3.67 -3.39
C VAL A 52 2.18 -3.01 -2.20
N ALA A 53 2.27 -1.67 -2.18
CA ALA A 53 2.88 -0.95 -1.06
C ALA A 53 2.13 -1.21 0.25
N PHE A 54 0.81 -1.13 0.22
CA PHE A 54 0.00 -1.43 1.41
C PHE A 54 0.14 -2.89 1.84
N MET A 55 0.11 -3.81 0.90
CA MET A 55 0.30 -5.23 1.17
C MET A 55 1.66 -5.50 1.82
N SER A 56 2.71 -4.80 1.38
CA SER A 56 4.05 -4.93 1.95
C SER A 56 4.06 -4.56 3.42
N ILE A 57 3.35 -3.47 3.80
CA ILE A 57 3.22 -3.05 5.19
C ILE A 57 2.48 -4.11 6.00
N VAL A 58 1.34 -4.60 5.50
CA VAL A 58 0.54 -5.61 6.18
C VAL A 58 1.33 -6.90 6.37
N THR A 59 2.06 -7.33 5.34
CA THR A 59 2.89 -8.53 5.40
C THR A 59 3.99 -8.40 6.46
N ALA A 60 4.66 -7.24 6.52
CA ALA A 60 5.70 -7.01 7.51
C ALA A 60 5.12 -7.03 8.93
N LEU A 61 3.99 -6.36 9.15
CA LEU A 61 3.37 -6.30 10.47
C LEU A 61 2.86 -7.67 10.93
N THR A 62 2.24 -8.43 10.06
CA THR A 62 1.72 -9.76 10.40
C THR A 62 2.85 -10.79 10.55
N THR A 63 3.98 -10.59 9.87
CA THR A 63 5.17 -11.42 10.07
C THR A 63 5.78 -11.16 11.44
N TRP A 64 5.78 -9.90 11.87
CA TRP A 64 6.28 -9.53 13.19
C TRP A 64 5.40 -10.10 14.32
N GLN A 65 4.10 -9.81 14.27
CA GLN A 65 3.13 -10.28 15.26
C GLN A 65 1.81 -10.56 14.54
N ARG A 66 1.38 -11.81 14.53
CA ARG A 66 0.25 -12.23 13.72
C ARG A 66 -1.04 -11.48 14.05
N LYS A 67 -1.49 -11.56 15.33
CA LYS A 67 -2.74 -10.93 15.75
C LYS A 67 -2.59 -9.42 15.93
N ILE A 68 -1.51 -9.01 16.59
CA ILE A 68 -1.23 -7.59 16.81
C ILE A 68 -0.97 -6.89 15.49
N GLY A 69 -0.24 -7.55 14.59
CA GLY A 69 0.04 -7.02 13.26
C GLY A 69 -1.21 -6.81 12.44
N ALA A 70 -2.17 -7.75 12.49
CA ALA A 70 -3.45 -7.61 11.80
C ALA A 70 -4.23 -6.42 12.36
N PHE A 71 -4.26 -6.27 13.70
CA PHE A 71 -4.93 -5.14 14.35
C PHE A 71 -4.28 -3.81 13.98
N LEU A 72 -2.95 -3.75 14.00
CA LEU A 72 -2.21 -2.55 13.62
C LEU A 72 -2.44 -2.19 12.14
N SER A 73 -2.55 -3.20 11.28
CA SER A 73 -2.85 -2.98 9.86
C SER A 73 -4.23 -2.36 9.67
N LEU A 74 -5.22 -2.79 10.46
CA LEU A 74 -6.55 -2.21 10.42
C LEU A 74 -6.54 -0.75 10.90
N ILE A 75 -5.83 -0.46 12.00
CA ILE A 75 -5.69 0.92 12.48
C ILE A 75 -5.01 1.78 11.42
N LEU A 76 -3.94 1.27 10.80
CA LEU A 76 -3.23 1.99 9.75
C LEU A 76 -4.14 2.30 8.57
N LEU A 77 -4.99 1.34 8.17
CA LEU A 77 -5.96 1.56 7.10
C LEU A 77 -6.92 2.70 7.45
N LEU A 78 -7.45 2.70 8.68
CA LEU A 78 -8.37 3.75 9.12
C LEU A 78 -7.68 5.12 9.15
N LEU A 79 -6.44 5.18 9.63
CA LEU A 79 -5.65 6.42 9.63
C LEU A 79 -5.40 6.92 8.20
N GLN A 80 -5.12 6.03 7.28
CA GLN A 80 -4.90 6.40 5.88
C GLN A 80 -6.17 6.93 5.23
N LEU A 81 -7.33 6.32 5.51
CA LEU A 81 -8.59 6.81 4.98
C LEU A 81 -8.90 8.22 5.46
N ALA A 82 -8.57 8.54 6.73
CA ALA A 82 -8.81 9.86 7.29
C ALA A 82 -7.77 10.89 6.85
N SER A 83 -6.52 10.48 6.60
CA SER A 83 -5.39 11.38 6.44
C SER A 83 -4.90 11.55 5.01
N SER A 84 -5.38 10.72 4.08
CA SER A 84 -4.87 10.73 2.70
C SER A 84 -5.43 11.86 1.85
N ALA A 85 -6.46 12.55 2.32
CA ALA A 85 -7.22 13.55 1.57
C ALA A 85 -8.00 12.96 0.38
N GLY A 86 -8.21 11.64 0.38
CA GLY A 86 -8.96 10.97 -0.68
C GLY A 86 -10.46 11.19 -0.59
N THR A 87 -11.02 11.25 0.62
CA THR A 87 -12.45 11.39 0.84
C THR A 87 -12.91 12.84 1.01
N TYR A 88 -12.03 13.70 1.56
CA TYR A 88 -12.31 15.12 1.74
C TYR A 88 -10.99 15.87 1.86
N PRO A 89 -11.00 17.22 1.64
CA PRO A 89 -9.75 17.99 1.66
C PRO A 89 -9.02 17.89 3.01
N LEU A 90 -7.70 17.78 2.95
CA LEU A 90 -6.86 17.65 4.14
C LEU A 90 -7.02 18.85 5.08
N ALA A 91 -7.26 20.04 4.53
CA ALA A 91 -7.43 21.26 5.31
C ALA A 91 -8.62 21.18 6.28
N LEU A 92 -9.59 20.30 6.02
CA LEU A 92 -10.77 20.12 6.88
C LEU A 92 -10.54 19.10 8.00
N THR A 93 -9.37 18.43 8.01
CA THR A 93 -9.03 17.48 9.07
C THR A 93 -8.33 18.18 10.21
N ASN A 94 -8.22 17.51 11.37
CA ASN A 94 -7.49 18.08 12.50
C ASN A 94 -5.97 18.00 12.28
N GLY A 95 -5.20 18.70 13.11
CA GLY A 95 -3.75 18.78 12.96
C GLY A 95 -3.02 17.46 13.04
N PHE A 96 -3.55 16.47 13.78
CA PHE A 96 -2.94 15.15 13.86
C PHE A 96 -2.92 14.47 12.48
N PHE A 97 -4.05 14.47 11.78
CA PHE A 97 -4.12 13.86 10.44
C PHE A 97 -3.28 14.61 9.43
N GLN A 98 -3.23 15.94 9.54
CA GLN A 98 -2.36 16.75 8.67
C GLN A 98 -0.88 16.43 8.90
N ALA A 99 -0.49 16.18 10.15
CA ALA A 99 0.90 15.88 10.50
C ALA A 99 1.35 14.52 9.95
N ILE A 100 0.49 13.51 9.97
CA ILE A 100 0.86 12.17 9.50
C ILE A 100 0.68 11.99 8.00
N HIS A 101 -0.06 12.86 7.33
CA HIS A 101 -0.35 12.77 5.89
C HIS A 101 0.90 12.50 5.03
N PRO A 102 2.03 13.22 5.18
CA PRO A 102 3.19 13.00 4.30
C PRO A 102 3.87 11.65 4.48
N PHE A 103 3.54 10.91 5.53
CA PHE A 103 4.20 9.64 5.84
C PHE A 103 3.39 8.41 5.41
N LEU A 104 2.19 8.62 4.86
CA LEU A 104 1.30 7.52 4.54
C LEU A 104 1.34 7.17 3.05
N PRO A 105 1.51 5.89 2.68
CA PRO A 105 1.48 5.48 1.27
C PRO A 105 0.20 5.86 0.54
N MET A 106 -0.96 5.79 1.22
CA MET A 106 -2.24 6.16 0.61
C MET A 106 -2.26 7.61 0.16
N SER A 107 -1.58 8.51 0.90
CA SER A 107 -1.48 9.93 0.52
C SER A 107 -0.84 10.09 -0.85
N TYR A 108 0.21 9.33 -1.11
CA TYR A 108 0.94 9.39 -2.39
C TYR A 108 0.16 8.70 -3.50
N THR A 109 -0.57 7.62 -3.18
CA THR A 109 -1.45 6.96 -4.15
C THR A 109 -2.56 7.91 -4.60
N VAL A 110 -3.23 8.58 -3.64
CA VAL A 110 -4.30 9.54 -3.95
C VAL A 110 -3.75 10.73 -4.73
N SER A 111 -2.61 11.28 -4.30
CA SER A 111 -1.97 12.41 -4.99
C SER A 111 -1.59 12.03 -6.42
N GLY A 112 -1.00 10.84 -6.61
CA GLY A 112 -0.64 10.36 -7.93
C GLY A 112 -1.85 10.13 -8.82
N LEU A 113 -2.91 9.55 -8.28
CA LEU A 113 -4.15 9.33 -9.04
C LEU A 113 -4.80 10.64 -9.46
N ARG A 114 -4.75 11.68 -8.62
CA ARG A 114 -5.22 13.01 -9.02
C ARG A 114 -4.44 13.53 -10.22
N GLN A 115 -3.12 13.33 -10.25
CA GLN A 115 -2.29 13.71 -11.38
C GLN A 115 -2.66 12.95 -12.65
N THR A 116 -2.82 11.63 -12.55
CA THR A 116 -3.04 10.80 -13.74
C THR A 116 -4.47 10.90 -14.27
N ILE A 117 -5.45 11.13 -13.40
CA ILE A 117 -6.86 11.22 -13.80
C ILE A 117 -7.19 12.60 -14.35
N SER A 118 -6.77 13.66 -13.70
CA SER A 118 -7.26 15.01 -13.98
C SER A 118 -6.20 16.05 -14.31
N MET A 119 -4.91 15.74 -14.16
CA MET A 119 -3.83 16.72 -14.26
C MET A 119 -2.75 16.29 -15.24
N THR A 120 -1.51 16.68 -15.01
CA THR A 120 -0.40 16.50 -15.94
C THR A 120 0.17 15.10 -16.02
N GLY A 121 -0.12 14.25 -15.02
CA GLY A 121 0.41 12.90 -14.97
C GLY A 121 1.83 12.79 -14.42
N GLU A 122 2.35 13.84 -13.79
CA GLU A 122 3.67 13.80 -13.17
C GLU A 122 3.59 13.08 -11.83
N ILE A 123 4.11 11.85 -11.78
CA ILE A 123 3.99 10.97 -10.62
C ILE A 123 5.35 10.47 -10.10
N GLY A 124 6.46 11.08 -10.53
CA GLY A 124 7.79 10.63 -10.15
C GLY A 124 8.00 10.54 -8.64
N ASN A 125 7.62 11.58 -7.90
CA ASN A 125 7.77 11.62 -6.43
C ASN A 125 6.87 10.58 -5.75
N GLN A 126 5.65 10.45 -6.21
CA GLN A 126 4.69 9.51 -5.65
C GLN A 126 5.16 8.06 -5.85
N VAL A 127 5.59 7.73 -7.07
CA VAL A 127 6.11 6.40 -7.38
C VAL A 127 7.37 6.10 -6.58
N ALA A 128 8.28 7.07 -6.46
CA ALA A 128 9.50 6.91 -5.68
C ALA A 128 9.21 6.60 -4.22
N PHE A 129 8.25 7.31 -3.61
CA PHE A 129 7.87 7.04 -2.22
C PHE A 129 7.25 5.65 -2.06
N LEU A 130 6.36 5.26 -2.97
CA LEU A 130 5.71 3.95 -2.91
C LEU A 130 6.71 2.81 -3.09
N LEU A 131 7.66 2.95 -4.02
CA LEU A 131 8.73 1.97 -4.20
C LEU A 131 9.61 1.87 -2.96
N MET A 132 9.96 3.00 -2.36
CA MET A 132 10.74 3.03 -1.12
C MET A 132 10.00 2.33 0.01
N THR A 133 8.70 2.54 0.11
CA THR A 133 7.83 1.86 1.09
C THR A 133 7.87 0.35 0.90
N ILE A 134 7.75 -0.12 -0.34
CA ILE A 134 7.79 -1.55 -0.65
C ILE A 134 9.14 -2.15 -0.21
N VAL A 135 10.25 -1.53 -0.64
CA VAL A 135 11.59 -2.02 -0.31
C VAL A 135 11.81 -2.04 1.21
N LEU A 136 11.43 -0.97 1.90
CA LEU A 136 11.58 -0.87 3.35
C LEU A 136 10.81 -1.97 4.07
N PHE A 137 9.54 -2.17 3.74
CA PHE A 137 8.71 -3.14 4.46
C PHE A 137 8.99 -4.58 4.05
N VAL A 138 9.46 -4.83 2.83
CA VAL A 138 9.99 -6.16 2.47
C VAL A 138 11.21 -6.48 3.33
N GLY A 139 12.14 -5.54 3.47
CA GLY A 139 13.32 -5.72 4.32
C GLY A 139 12.96 -5.94 5.77
N LEU A 140 12.03 -5.15 6.31
CA LEU A 140 11.57 -5.30 7.69
C LEU A 140 10.85 -6.63 7.90
N GLY A 141 10.04 -7.06 6.95
CA GLY A 141 9.34 -8.32 7.02
C GLY A 141 10.30 -9.51 7.08
N MET A 142 11.35 -9.47 6.28
CA MET A 142 12.39 -10.48 6.33
C MET A 142 13.11 -10.50 7.68
N TRP A 143 13.39 -9.32 8.23
CA TRP A 143 14.04 -9.23 9.54
C TRP A 143 13.14 -9.76 10.65
N PHE A 144 11.85 -9.45 10.60
CA PHE A 144 10.90 -9.84 11.64
C PHE A 144 10.55 -11.32 11.61
N TYR A 145 10.84 -12.03 10.52
CA TYR A 145 10.50 -13.43 10.39
C TYR A 145 11.26 -14.28 11.43
N ASN A 146 10.49 -15.06 12.19
CA ASN A 146 11.05 -15.98 13.19
C ASN A 146 10.45 -17.38 12.94
N PRO A 147 11.26 -18.35 12.47
CA PRO A 147 10.76 -19.69 12.17
C PRO A 147 10.11 -20.38 13.36
N LYS A 148 10.66 -20.19 14.55
CA LYS A 148 10.13 -20.84 15.76
C LYS A 148 8.70 -20.40 16.09
N LYS A 149 8.37 -19.16 15.80
CA LYS A 149 7.06 -18.62 16.06
C LYS A 149 5.96 -19.33 15.25
N TYR A 150 6.30 -19.75 14.03
CA TYR A 150 5.35 -20.41 13.14
C TYR A 150 5.28 -21.91 13.33
N GLU A 151 6.25 -22.50 14.01
CA GLU A 151 6.22 -23.91 14.39
C GLU A 151 5.28 -24.17 15.58
N GLU A 152 5.06 -23.15 16.40
CA GLU A 152 4.18 -23.24 17.57
C GLU A 152 2.72 -22.98 17.22
N ASP A 153 2.45 -22.39 16.09
CA ASP A 153 1.12 -22.11 15.58
C ASP A 153 0.63 -23.23 14.66
#